data_01abc1cc81b3d0f2a9a69c5fe6da4c7d
#
_entry.id   01abc1cc81b3d0f2a9a69c5fe6da4c7d
#
_cell.length_a   1.000
_cell.length_b   1.000
_cell.length_c   1.000
_cell.angle_alpha   90.00
_cell.angle_beta   90.00
_cell.angle_gamma   90.00
#
_symmetry.space_group_name_H-M   'P 1'
#
loop_
_entity.id
_entity.type
_entity.pdbx_description
1 polymer ?
#
loop_
_entity_poly.entity_id
_entity_poly.type
_entity_poly.pdbx_seq_one_letter_code
_entity_poly.pdbx_strand_id
1 'polypeptide(L)'
;LGAVRLDSGDLVAEAFKVRGQLDAMGATSTKITVTSDLDEYAIAALGAAPVDSYGVGTKLVTGSGVPTAALVYKVVQREDSDGATVSVAKKAESKSTVGGRKVAGRVLGEDGYATEELLLVGTSFEEGQALLAERGARPLQVQLVRGGQIDAEAWGEGALARAQDHHLSARNELPYQAWRLSEGEAAIPTRYEQVD
;
A
#
# COMPACT_ATOMS: atom_id res chain seq x y z
N LEU A 1 16.38 -24.07 17.87
CA LEU A 1 15.34 -24.21 16.87
C LEU A 1 14.85 -22.83 16.45
N GLY A 2 14.88 -22.48 15.14
CA GLY A 2 14.51 -21.17 14.66
C GLY A 2 13.00 -20.97 14.65
N ALA A 3 12.26 -21.92 14.07
CA ALA A 3 10.80 -21.89 14.00
C ALA A 3 10.20 -23.29 13.96
N VAL A 4 8.92 -23.37 14.31
CA VAL A 4 8.04 -24.53 14.08
C VAL A 4 6.94 -24.12 13.12
N ARG A 5 6.39 -25.08 12.35
CA ARG A 5 5.32 -24.86 11.38
C ARG A 5 4.04 -25.58 11.79
N LEU A 6 2.93 -24.86 11.78
CA LEU A 6 1.57 -25.38 11.95
C LEU A 6 0.86 -25.36 10.58
N ASP A 7 0.24 -26.47 10.20
CA ASP A 7 -0.27 -26.68 8.84
C ASP A 7 -1.70 -27.25 8.81
N SER A 8 -2.34 -27.47 9.94
CA SER A 8 -3.68 -28.08 10.01
C SER A 8 -4.33 -27.90 11.37
N GLY A 9 -5.64 -28.19 11.42
CA GLY A 9 -6.44 -28.06 12.64
C GLY A 9 -6.95 -26.63 12.86
N ASP A 10 -7.41 -26.33 14.07
CA ASP A 10 -7.71 -24.98 14.51
C ASP A 10 -6.39 -24.24 14.77
N LEU A 11 -5.95 -23.48 13.78
CA LEU A 11 -4.64 -22.83 13.78
C LEU A 11 -4.48 -21.83 14.93
N VAL A 12 -5.55 -21.15 15.35
CA VAL A 12 -5.52 -20.22 16.50
C VAL A 12 -5.29 -21.02 17.77
N ALA A 13 -6.09 -22.06 18.03
CA ALA A 13 -5.95 -22.89 19.21
C ALA A 13 -4.60 -23.63 19.26
N GLU A 14 -4.15 -24.18 18.13
CA GLU A 14 -2.86 -24.86 18.03
C GLU A 14 -1.68 -23.88 18.24
N ALA A 15 -1.76 -22.64 17.77
CA ALA A 15 -0.71 -21.65 18.01
C ALA A 15 -0.54 -21.34 19.49
N PHE A 16 -1.61 -21.13 20.24
CA PHE A 16 -1.55 -20.93 21.68
C PHE A 16 -1.00 -22.16 22.41
N LYS A 17 -1.46 -23.34 22.05
CA LYS A 17 -1.00 -24.61 22.64
C LYS A 17 0.49 -24.82 22.40
N VAL A 18 0.97 -24.66 21.16
CA VAL A 18 2.37 -24.85 20.80
C VAL A 18 3.25 -23.76 21.43
N ARG A 19 2.78 -22.51 21.53
CA ARG A 19 3.51 -21.45 22.23
C ARG A 19 3.71 -21.82 23.70
N GLY A 20 2.67 -22.30 24.37
CA GLY A 20 2.77 -22.77 25.77
C GLY A 20 3.74 -23.94 25.93
N GLN A 21 3.76 -24.89 24.99
CA GLN A 21 4.72 -26.01 25.02
C GLN A 21 6.16 -25.55 24.83
N LEU A 22 6.40 -24.64 23.87
CA LEU A 22 7.73 -24.07 23.61
C LEU A 22 8.24 -23.29 24.82
N ASP A 23 7.38 -22.50 25.45
CA ASP A 23 7.74 -21.73 26.65
C ASP A 23 8.07 -22.65 27.84
N ALA A 24 7.29 -23.71 28.03
CA ALA A 24 7.55 -24.70 29.09
C ALA A 24 8.89 -25.45 28.89
N MET A 25 9.34 -25.57 27.64
CA MET A 25 10.65 -26.14 27.30
C MET A 25 11.79 -25.12 27.33
N GLY A 26 11.54 -23.86 27.67
CA GLY A 26 12.53 -22.77 27.62
C GLY A 26 12.84 -22.25 26.24
N ALA A 27 12.08 -22.65 25.20
CA ALA A 27 12.28 -22.26 23.78
C ALA A 27 11.50 -20.98 23.43
N THR A 28 11.59 -19.96 24.28
CA THR A 28 10.80 -18.71 24.18
C THR A 28 11.08 -17.88 22.93
N SER A 29 12.28 -18.03 22.33
CA SER A 29 12.66 -17.35 21.10
C SER A 29 12.29 -18.10 19.81
N THR A 30 11.79 -19.34 19.92
CA THR A 30 11.37 -20.13 18.76
C THR A 30 10.10 -19.53 18.16
N LYS A 31 10.15 -19.24 16.85
CA LYS A 31 9.07 -18.64 16.09
C LYS A 31 8.00 -19.67 15.72
N ILE A 32 6.76 -19.19 15.52
CA ILE A 32 5.65 -20.01 15.01
C ILE A 32 5.28 -19.51 13.63
N THR A 33 5.43 -20.37 12.61
CA THR A 33 4.97 -20.15 11.25
C THR A 33 3.69 -20.94 11.02
N VAL A 34 2.68 -20.29 10.44
CA VAL A 34 1.41 -20.95 10.10
C VAL A 34 1.27 -21.02 8.58
N THR A 35 0.83 -22.17 8.09
CA THR A 35 0.50 -22.43 6.68
C THR A 35 -0.90 -23.06 6.61
N SER A 36 -1.38 -23.50 5.46
CA SER A 36 -2.70 -24.13 5.23
C SER A 36 -3.71 -23.18 4.57
N ASP A 37 -3.69 -23.11 3.24
CA ASP A 37 -4.67 -22.37 2.41
C ASP A 37 -5.07 -20.98 2.93
N LEU A 38 -4.10 -20.27 3.51
CA LEU A 38 -4.33 -18.96 4.11
C LEU A 38 -4.70 -17.92 3.04
N ASP A 39 -5.63 -17.07 3.40
CA ASP A 39 -5.99 -15.85 2.69
C ASP A 39 -5.93 -14.65 3.66
N GLU A 40 -6.28 -13.47 3.16
CA GLU A 40 -6.28 -12.23 3.95
C GLU A 40 -7.19 -12.29 5.17
N TYR A 41 -8.31 -12.99 5.09
CA TYR A 41 -9.27 -13.13 6.20
C TYR A 41 -8.76 -14.09 7.28
N ALA A 42 -8.19 -15.22 6.86
CA ALA A 42 -7.57 -16.16 7.79
C ALA A 42 -6.37 -15.52 8.51
N ILE A 43 -5.55 -14.75 7.81
CA ILE A 43 -4.42 -14.02 8.40
C ILE A 43 -4.92 -12.97 9.40
N ALA A 44 -5.96 -12.22 9.07
CA ALA A 44 -6.56 -11.24 9.98
C ALA A 44 -7.09 -11.90 11.25
N ALA A 45 -7.72 -13.07 11.14
CA ALA A 45 -8.19 -13.85 12.30
C ALA A 45 -7.03 -14.36 13.16
N LEU A 46 -5.92 -14.80 12.54
CA LEU A 46 -4.72 -15.26 13.23
C LEU A 46 -3.92 -14.12 13.91
N GLY A 47 -4.24 -12.87 13.63
CA GLY A 47 -3.58 -11.70 14.25
C GLY A 47 -3.73 -11.63 15.76
N ALA A 48 -4.70 -12.34 16.37
CA ALA A 48 -4.88 -12.46 17.81
C ALA A 48 -4.05 -13.62 18.43
N ALA A 49 -3.44 -14.48 17.62
CA ALA A 49 -2.68 -15.65 18.06
C ALA A 49 -1.16 -15.37 18.06
N PRO A 50 -0.37 -16.12 18.83
CA PRO A 50 1.08 -15.95 18.88
C PRO A 50 1.76 -16.52 17.63
N VAL A 51 1.51 -15.91 16.49
CA VAL A 51 2.04 -16.28 15.16
C VAL A 51 3.04 -15.23 14.70
N ASP A 52 4.21 -15.65 14.26
CA ASP A 52 5.30 -14.77 13.83
C ASP A 52 5.37 -14.63 12.29
N SER A 53 4.89 -15.63 11.55
CA SER A 53 4.95 -15.61 10.07
C SER A 53 3.90 -16.52 9.43
N TYR A 54 3.60 -16.23 8.18
CA TYR A 54 2.56 -16.91 7.40
C TYR A 54 3.12 -17.42 6.08
N GLY A 55 2.75 -18.65 5.70
CA GLY A 55 3.01 -19.18 4.37
C GLY A 55 1.73 -19.17 3.55
N VAL A 56 1.70 -18.36 2.49
CA VAL A 56 0.55 -18.20 1.60
C VAL A 56 0.93 -18.70 0.21
N GLY A 57 0.15 -19.60 -0.35
CA GLY A 57 0.39 -20.21 -1.66
C GLY A 57 -0.74 -19.90 -2.64
N THR A 58 -1.67 -20.84 -2.76
CA THR A 58 -2.75 -20.82 -3.76
C THR A 58 -3.51 -19.50 -3.79
N LYS A 59 -3.91 -18.96 -2.65
CA LYS A 59 -4.69 -17.72 -2.57
C LYS A 59 -3.92 -16.49 -3.06
N LEU A 60 -2.61 -16.44 -2.85
CA LEU A 60 -1.77 -15.37 -3.40
C LEU A 60 -1.71 -15.46 -4.94
N VAL A 61 -1.55 -16.66 -5.49
CA VAL A 61 -1.46 -16.90 -6.94
C VAL A 61 -2.80 -16.69 -7.63
N THR A 62 -3.89 -17.11 -7.03
CA THR A 62 -5.25 -17.00 -7.60
C THR A 62 -5.96 -15.69 -7.26
N GLY A 63 -5.41 -14.86 -6.37
CA GLY A 63 -6.04 -13.61 -5.92
C GLY A 63 -7.36 -13.83 -5.20
N SER A 64 -7.50 -14.89 -4.41
CA SER A 64 -8.74 -15.26 -3.70
C SER A 64 -9.96 -15.35 -4.62
N GLY A 65 -9.77 -15.78 -5.88
CA GLY A 65 -10.81 -15.84 -6.90
C GLY A 65 -10.96 -14.56 -7.74
N VAL A 66 -10.16 -13.54 -7.48
CA VAL A 66 -10.06 -12.32 -8.31
C VAL A 66 -8.69 -12.32 -9.00
N PRO A 67 -8.57 -12.88 -10.23
CA PRO A 67 -7.27 -13.13 -10.86
C PRO A 67 -6.63 -11.87 -11.45
N THR A 68 -7.18 -10.68 -11.20
CA THR A 68 -6.66 -9.42 -11.74
C THR A 68 -6.60 -8.34 -10.66
N ALA A 69 -5.58 -7.49 -10.73
CA ALA A 69 -5.50 -6.29 -9.91
C ALA A 69 -6.41 -5.15 -10.42
N ALA A 70 -7.13 -5.36 -11.53
CA ALA A 70 -8.04 -4.39 -12.18
C ALA A 70 -7.40 -3.01 -12.44
N LEU A 71 -6.08 -2.98 -12.62
CA LEU A 71 -5.35 -1.76 -12.95
C LEU A 71 -5.55 -1.41 -14.42
N VAL A 72 -5.81 -0.12 -14.70
CA VAL A 72 -5.99 0.40 -16.06
C VAL A 72 -5.26 1.71 -16.24
N TYR A 73 -4.78 1.96 -17.45
CA TYR A 73 -4.25 3.25 -17.86
C TYR A 73 -5.37 4.21 -18.25
N LYS A 74 -5.22 5.45 -17.85
CA LYS A 74 -6.06 6.58 -18.30
C LYS A 74 -5.16 7.67 -18.85
N VAL A 75 -5.35 8.04 -20.12
CA VAL A 75 -4.72 9.24 -20.67
C VAL A 75 -5.38 10.46 -20.03
N VAL A 76 -4.58 11.30 -19.40
CA VAL A 76 -5.04 12.50 -18.69
C VAL A 76 -4.53 13.79 -19.32
N GLN A 77 -3.55 13.69 -20.25
CA GLN A 77 -2.93 14.81 -20.92
C GLN A 77 -2.36 14.36 -22.27
N ARG A 78 -2.40 15.21 -23.26
CA ARG A 78 -1.78 15.00 -24.58
C ARG A 78 -1.26 16.32 -25.12
N GLU A 79 -0.41 16.27 -26.11
CA GLU A 79 -0.07 17.43 -26.97
C GLU A 79 -1.09 17.53 -28.09
N ASP A 80 -1.43 18.75 -28.47
CA ASP A 80 -2.21 19.04 -29.70
C ASP A 80 -1.30 19.21 -30.93
N SER A 81 -1.89 19.62 -32.07
CA SER A 81 -1.15 19.83 -33.32
C SER A 81 -0.11 20.94 -33.24
N ASP A 82 -0.28 21.87 -32.33
CA ASP A 82 0.57 23.06 -32.18
C ASP A 82 1.62 22.84 -31.04
N GLY A 83 1.68 21.64 -30.49
CA GLY A 83 2.58 21.26 -29.38
C GLY A 83 2.12 21.76 -28.01
N ALA A 84 0.92 22.30 -27.90
CA ALA A 84 0.39 22.74 -26.64
C ALA A 84 -0.18 21.55 -25.82
N THR A 85 0.02 21.61 -24.53
CA THR A 85 -0.50 20.59 -23.62
C THR A 85 -1.99 20.75 -23.38
N VAL A 86 -2.75 19.69 -23.64
CA VAL A 86 -4.21 19.66 -23.45
C VAL A 86 -4.57 18.60 -22.43
N SER A 87 -5.27 18.99 -21.39
CA SER A 87 -5.85 18.08 -20.41
C SER A 87 -7.01 17.30 -21.04
N VAL A 88 -7.03 16.00 -20.82
CA VAL A 88 -8.10 15.11 -21.30
C VAL A 88 -8.67 14.28 -20.14
N ALA A 89 -9.96 14.02 -20.21
CA ALA A 89 -10.65 13.23 -19.20
C ALA A 89 -11.67 12.31 -19.85
N LYS A 90 -11.78 11.09 -19.32
CA LYS A 90 -12.89 10.20 -19.71
C LYS A 90 -14.16 10.63 -18.98
N LYS A 91 -15.22 10.90 -19.74
CA LYS A 91 -16.57 11.09 -19.21
C LYS A 91 -17.34 9.79 -19.39
N ALA A 92 -17.93 9.28 -18.30
CA ALA A 92 -18.85 8.16 -18.30
C ALA A 92 -19.97 8.47 -17.30
N GLU A 93 -21.14 7.87 -17.46
CA GLU A 93 -22.34 8.16 -16.64
C GLU A 93 -22.10 7.98 -15.12
N SER A 94 -21.26 7.02 -14.74
CA SER A 94 -21.01 6.70 -13.31
C SER A 94 -19.58 7.02 -12.84
N LYS A 95 -18.66 7.44 -13.72
CA LYS A 95 -17.25 7.68 -13.37
C LYS A 95 -16.69 8.82 -14.19
N SER A 96 -16.36 9.93 -13.53
CA SER A 96 -15.58 11.01 -14.13
C SER A 96 -14.11 10.88 -13.73
N THR A 97 -13.20 11.20 -14.63
CA THR A 97 -11.78 11.37 -14.31
C THR A 97 -11.43 12.85 -14.40
N VAL A 98 -10.52 13.29 -13.57
CA VAL A 98 -9.96 14.65 -13.65
C VAL A 98 -8.82 14.64 -14.67
N GLY A 99 -8.88 15.51 -15.67
CA GLY A 99 -7.80 15.68 -16.67
C GLY A 99 -6.58 16.37 -16.09
N GLY A 100 -5.46 16.34 -16.81
CA GLY A 100 -4.19 16.94 -16.41
C GLY A 100 -3.29 16.00 -15.61
N ARG A 101 -1.98 16.28 -15.65
CA ARG A 101 -0.97 15.58 -14.85
C ARG A 101 -1.26 15.84 -13.37
N LYS A 102 -0.99 14.84 -12.53
CA LYS A 102 -1.25 14.94 -11.11
C LYS A 102 -0.02 14.55 -10.30
N VAL A 103 0.20 15.28 -9.20
CA VAL A 103 1.16 14.92 -8.17
C VAL A 103 0.38 14.77 -6.86
N ALA A 104 0.61 13.65 -6.17
CA ALA A 104 -0.16 13.26 -5.00
C ALA A 104 0.67 13.37 -3.73
N GLY A 105 0.06 13.89 -2.67
CA GLY A 105 0.62 13.96 -1.33
C GLY A 105 -0.40 13.59 -0.26
N ARG A 106 0.07 13.28 0.93
CA ARG A 106 -0.73 12.96 2.11
C ARG A 106 -0.53 14.03 3.16
N VAL A 107 -1.60 14.59 3.67
CA VAL A 107 -1.60 15.52 4.79
C VAL A 107 -1.78 14.73 6.07
N LEU A 108 -0.89 14.96 7.05
CA LEU A 108 -0.95 14.33 8.36
C LEU A 108 -1.46 15.34 9.39
N GLY A 109 -2.28 14.87 10.32
CA GLY A 109 -2.68 15.63 11.50
C GLY A 109 -1.55 15.70 12.54
N GLU A 110 -1.79 16.45 13.60
CA GLU A 110 -0.84 16.60 14.72
C GLU A 110 -0.56 15.26 15.43
N ASP A 111 -1.49 14.32 15.35
CA ASP A 111 -1.39 12.97 15.88
C ASP A 111 -0.62 11.99 14.96
N GLY A 112 -0.17 12.47 13.79
CA GLY A 112 0.56 11.69 12.80
C GLY A 112 -0.32 10.81 11.90
N TYR A 113 -1.65 10.85 12.05
CA TYR A 113 -2.55 10.14 11.16
C TYR A 113 -2.94 10.98 9.93
N ALA A 114 -3.17 10.27 8.82
CA ALA A 114 -3.60 10.89 7.57
C ALA A 114 -5.00 11.50 7.71
N THR A 115 -5.12 12.76 7.34
CA THR A 115 -6.38 13.52 7.35
C THR A 115 -6.97 13.69 5.96
N GLU A 116 -6.14 13.79 4.93
CA GLU A 116 -6.57 13.83 3.52
C GLU A 116 -5.44 13.38 2.58
N GLU A 117 -5.81 13.01 1.35
CA GLU A 117 -4.89 12.93 0.22
C GLU A 117 -5.11 14.13 -0.70
N LEU A 118 -4.03 14.88 -0.96
CA LEU A 118 -4.01 16.06 -1.80
C LEU A 118 -3.46 15.71 -3.19
N LEU A 119 -4.26 15.95 -4.23
CA LEU A 119 -3.84 15.81 -5.62
C LEU A 119 -3.71 17.18 -6.27
N LEU A 120 -2.49 17.60 -6.55
CA LEU A 120 -2.20 18.79 -7.34
C LEU A 120 -2.33 18.44 -8.82
N VAL A 121 -3.09 19.24 -9.56
CA VAL A 121 -3.45 18.99 -10.96
C VAL A 121 -2.89 20.11 -11.82
N GLY A 122 -2.25 19.75 -12.97
CA GLY A 122 -1.74 20.71 -13.94
C GLY A 122 -0.26 21.05 -13.79
N THR A 123 0.43 20.47 -12.80
CA THR A 123 1.83 20.77 -12.51
C THR A 123 2.81 19.70 -13.04
N SER A 124 4.07 20.02 -13.16
CA SER A 124 5.16 19.05 -13.38
C SER A 124 5.40 18.22 -12.13
N PHE A 125 6.17 17.13 -12.25
CA PHE A 125 6.49 16.30 -11.07
C PHE A 125 7.33 17.07 -10.06
N GLU A 126 8.38 17.74 -10.51
CA GLU A 126 9.32 18.48 -9.68
C GLU A 126 8.65 19.67 -8.96
N GLU A 127 7.89 20.45 -9.70
CA GLU A 127 7.13 21.58 -9.17
C GLU A 127 6.06 21.11 -8.18
N GLY A 128 5.32 20.06 -8.53
CA GLY A 128 4.31 19.48 -7.66
C GLY A 128 4.89 18.95 -6.35
N GLN A 129 6.09 18.36 -6.34
CA GLN A 129 6.78 17.96 -5.12
C GLN A 129 7.08 19.16 -4.21
N ALA A 130 7.57 20.27 -4.77
CA ALA A 130 7.83 21.50 -4.01
C ALA A 130 6.53 22.08 -3.42
N LEU A 131 5.48 22.15 -4.23
CA LEU A 131 4.17 22.64 -3.79
C LEU A 131 3.52 21.76 -2.71
N LEU A 132 3.68 20.44 -2.77
CA LEU A 132 3.23 19.55 -1.70
C LEU A 132 3.95 19.84 -0.38
N ALA A 133 5.28 20.05 -0.43
CA ALA A 133 6.05 20.41 0.75
C ALA A 133 5.61 21.74 1.37
N GLU A 134 5.33 22.77 0.56
CA GLU A 134 4.78 24.04 1.01
C GLU A 134 3.41 23.90 1.71
N ARG A 135 2.62 22.90 1.29
CA ARG A 135 1.31 22.58 1.88
C ARG A 135 1.40 21.62 3.06
N GLY A 136 2.59 21.26 3.49
CA GLY A 136 2.80 20.30 4.57
C GLY A 136 2.34 18.87 4.22
N ALA A 137 2.25 18.55 2.93
CA ALA A 137 1.84 17.25 2.45
C ALA A 137 3.06 16.38 2.10
N ARG A 138 3.13 15.17 2.62
CA ARG A 138 4.17 14.18 2.26
C ARG A 138 3.88 13.60 0.86
N PRO A 139 4.85 13.65 -0.06
CA PRO A 139 4.67 13.04 -1.37
C PRO A 139 4.36 11.55 -1.33
N LEU A 140 3.46 11.09 -2.20
CA LEU A 140 3.08 9.67 -2.34
C LEU A 140 3.75 8.99 -3.52
N GLN A 141 4.25 9.76 -4.50
CA GLN A 141 4.86 9.23 -5.71
C GLN A 141 6.38 9.21 -5.57
N VAL A 142 6.99 8.11 -5.97
CA VAL A 142 8.44 7.93 -6.05
C VAL A 142 8.81 7.77 -7.52
N GLN A 143 9.81 8.52 -7.98
CA GLN A 143 10.32 8.39 -9.34
C GLN A 143 11.25 7.18 -9.42
N LEU A 144 10.87 6.19 -10.23
CA LEU A 144 11.65 4.96 -10.43
C LEU A 144 12.50 5.00 -11.71
N VAL A 145 12.07 5.77 -12.70
CA VAL A 145 12.73 5.90 -14.00
C VAL A 145 12.64 7.35 -14.46
N ARG A 146 13.74 7.93 -14.95
CA ARG A 146 13.81 9.26 -15.52
C ARG A 146 14.49 9.21 -16.89
N GLY A 147 13.80 9.64 -17.95
CA GLY A 147 14.37 9.65 -19.30
C GLY A 147 14.90 8.29 -19.77
N GLY A 148 14.25 7.20 -19.37
CA GLY A 148 14.69 5.83 -19.66
C GLY A 148 15.80 5.30 -18.74
N GLN A 149 16.33 6.12 -17.82
CA GLN A 149 17.34 5.69 -16.85
C GLN A 149 16.66 5.26 -15.53
N ILE A 150 17.01 4.08 -15.06
CA ILE A 150 16.53 3.54 -13.79
C ILE A 150 17.21 4.31 -12.63
N ASP A 151 16.41 4.71 -11.64
CA ASP A 151 16.92 5.31 -10.43
C ASP A 151 17.65 4.25 -9.58
N ALA A 152 18.98 4.41 -9.42
CA ALA A 152 19.80 3.44 -8.70
C ALA A 152 19.45 3.35 -7.19
N GLU A 153 18.95 4.43 -6.60
CA GLU A 153 18.53 4.45 -5.21
C GLU A 153 17.25 3.65 -5.00
N ALA A 154 16.33 3.70 -5.97
CA ALA A 154 15.08 2.94 -5.94
C ALA A 154 15.28 1.43 -6.22
N TRP A 155 16.32 1.03 -6.96
CA TRP A 155 16.52 -0.36 -7.42
C TRP A 155 17.86 -0.99 -7.01
N GLY A 156 18.76 -0.22 -6.40
CA GLY A 156 20.11 -0.67 -6.01
C GLY A 156 20.12 -1.46 -4.70
N GLU A 157 21.32 -1.60 -4.17
CA GLU A 157 21.55 -2.27 -2.89
C GLU A 157 20.72 -1.65 -1.76
N GLY A 158 20.09 -2.47 -0.94
CA GLY A 158 19.22 -2.03 0.16
C GLY A 158 17.83 -1.50 -0.29
N ALA A 159 17.52 -1.45 -1.59
CA ALA A 159 16.24 -0.93 -2.09
C ALA A 159 15.02 -1.66 -1.50
N LEU A 160 15.11 -2.99 -1.34
CA LEU A 160 14.03 -3.77 -0.73
C LEU A 160 13.79 -3.37 0.73
N ALA A 161 14.86 -3.21 1.52
CA ALA A 161 14.73 -2.80 2.92
C ALA A 161 14.09 -1.40 3.02
N ARG A 162 14.56 -0.45 2.21
CA ARG A 162 13.96 0.91 2.15
C ARG A 162 12.48 0.87 1.76
N ALA A 163 12.10 0.02 0.80
CA ALA A 163 10.70 -0.14 0.39
C ALA A 163 9.84 -0.74 1.51
N GLN A 164 10.36 -1.70 2.27
CA GLN A 164 9.69 -2.28 3.44
C GLN A 164 9.51 -1.25 4.56
N ASP A 165 10.54 -0.48 4.87
CA ASP A 165 10.48 0.59 5.88
C ASP A 165 9.48 1.68 5.47
N HIS A 166 9.51 2.08 4.20
CA HIS A 166 8.55 3.01 3.63
C HIS A 166 7.11 2.49 3.72
N HIS A 167 6.88 1.21 3.38
CA HIS A 167 5.57 0.58 3.51
C HIS A 167 5.06 0.62 4.94
N LEU A 168 5.88 0.23 5.91
CA LEU A 168 5.50 0.24 7.33
C LEU A 168 5.16 1.65 7.81
N SER A 169 5.99 2.64 7.49
CA SER A 169 5.76 4.04 7.85
C SER A 169 4.46 4.58 7.23
N ALA A 170 4.29 4.39 5.91
CA ALA A 170 3.13 4.87 5.18
C ALA A 170 1.82 4.18 5.63
N ARG A 171 1.89 2.91 6.01
CA ARG A 171 0.75 2.16 6.55
C ARG A 171 0.35 2.68 7.93
N ASN A 172 1.33 2.99 8.79
CA ASN A 172 1.07 3.48 10.15
C ASN A 172 0.48 4.89 10.18
N GLU A 173 0.61 5.67 9.12
CA GLU A 173 -0.09 6.95 8.94
C GLU A 173 -1.59 6.79 8.70
N LEU A 174 -2.05 5.61 8.30
CA LEU A 174 -3.46 5.41 7.96
C LEU A 174 -4.31 5.17 9.22
N PRO A 175 -5.51 5.79 9.31
CA PRO A 175 -6.43 5.53 10.39
C PRO A 175 -6.91 4.07 10.35
N TYR A 176 -7.32 3.53 11.49
CA TYR A 176 -7.71 2.12 11.64
C TYR A 176 -8.77 1.67 10.61
N GLN A 177 -9.70 2.54 10.23
CA GLN A 177 -10.74 2.27 9.23
C GLN A 177 -10.18 1.92 7.85
N ALA A 178 -8.96 2.38 7.53
CA ALA A 178 -8.30 2.06 6.27
C ALA A 178 -7.79 0.61 6.19
N TRP A 179 -7.73 -0.10 7.31
CA TRP A 179 -7.18 -1.46 7.39
C TRP A 179 -8.24 -2.56 7.24
N ARG A 180 -9.49 -2.17 7.06
CA ARG A 180 -10.58 -3.14 6.84
C ARG A 180 -10.38 -3.90 5.54
N LEU A 181 -10.74 -5.18 5.53
CA LEU A 181 -10.71 -6.04 4.35
C LEU A 181 -12.01 -6.00 3.54
N SER A 182 -13.06 -5.37 4.05
CA SER A 182 -14.33 -5.19 3.36
C SER A 182 -14.34 -3.92 2.53
N GLU A 183 -15.11 -3.91 1.45
CA GLU A 183 -15.44 -2.70 0.70
C GLU A 183 -16.18 -1.67 1.57
N GLY A 184 -16.07 -0.40 1.21
CA GLY A 184 -16.74 0.69 1.89
C GLY A 184 -16.24 2.06 1.47
N GLU A 185 -16.68 3.09 2.17
CA GLU A 185 -16.24 4.47 1.96
C GLU A 185 -14.74 4.65 2.19
N ALA A 186 -14.14 5.61 1.51
CA ALA A 186 -12.74 5.96 1.71
C ALA A 186 -12.50 6.39 3.16
N ALA A 187 -11.43 5.87 3.78
CA ALA A 187 -11.11 6.15 5.17
C ALA A 187 -10.64 7.61 5.39
N ILE A 188 -10.09 8.22 4.35
CA ILE A 188 -9.68 9.63 4.31
C ILE A 188 -10.17 10.26 3.00
N PRO A 189 -10.55 11.55 2.99
CA PRO A 189 -10.99 12.22 1.78
C PRO A 189 -9.83 12.46 0.80
N THR A 190 -10.17 12.59 -0.48
CA THR A 190 -9.24 13.04 -1.51
C THR A 190 -9.65 14.43 -1.98
N ARG A 191 -8.72 15.39 -1.92
CA ARG A 191 -8.91 16.74 -2.41
C ARG A 191 -8.10 16.99 -3.68
N TYR A 192 -8.74 17.56 -4.68
CA TYR A 192 -8.11 18.02 -5.91
C TYR A 192 -7.90 19.53 -5.86
N GLU A 193 -6.70 19.98 -6.23
CA GLU A 193 -6.32 21.38 -6.32
C GLU A 193 -5.69 21.66 -7.68
N GLN A 194 -6.27 22.59 -8.43
CA GLN A 194 -5.68 23.07 -9.68
C GLN A 194 -4.49 23.98 -9.36
N VAL A 195 -3.40 23.73 -10.06
CA VAL A 195 -2.21 24.59 -10.02
C VAL A 195 -2.20 25.40 -11.33
N ASP A 196 -2.23 26.72 -11.18
CA ASP A 196 -2.23 27.68 -12.30
C ASP A 196 -0.81 27.92 -12.82
#